data_0ad3184c1a05c89367ed0a279cb17c9b
#
_entry.id   0ad3184c1a05c89367ed0a279cb17c9b
#
_cell.length_a   1.000
_cell.length_b   1.000
_cell.length_c   1.000
_cell.angle_alpha   90.00
_cell.angle_beta   90.00
_cell.angle_gamma   90.00
#
_symmetry.space_group_name_H-M   'P 1'
#
loop_
_entity.id
_entity.type
_entity.pdbx_description
1 polymer ?
#
loop_
_entity_poly.entity_id
_entity_poly.type
_entity_poly.pdbx_seq_one_letter_code
_entity_poly.pdbx_strand_id
1 'polypeptide(L)'
;TTFDVAEMFLGITYPTTSVPFYTNPGIAYEFTQLEADLHTAIRKGDEAAEKAVEAKKEELAKKAEDFRYEFHLRGQSRDNRQAIHSKVREAHPAEHDFLGRDVPNAAADDMYANLTWSLFIEKVVRPDGAIMVAPDEATIKVIRGNAPDSEIEKVEMAIRGFSEGVKGGFELLAQEHDFLSSASPEA
;
A
#
# COMPACT_ATOMS: atom_id res chain seq x y z
N THR A 1 -4.20 -43.38 2.09
CA THR A 1 -3.05 -42.59 1.68
C THR A 1 -3.00 -41.38 2.58
N THR A 2 -1.98 -41.28 3.41
CA THR A 2 -1.69 -40.09 4.23
C THR A 2 -0.82 -39.15 3.39
N PHE A 3 -1.17 -37.86 3.31
CA PHE A 3 -0.33 -36.84 2.71
C PHE A 3 0.41 -36.06 3.80
N ASP A 4 1.57 -35.51 3.45
CA ASP A 4 2.32 -34.62 4.34
C ASP A 4 1.67 -33.24 4.35
N VAL A 5 1.42 -32.68 5.54
CA VAL A 5 0.87 -31.32 5.69
C VAL A 5 1.72 -30.27 4.97
N ALA A 6 3.04 -30.48 4.90
CA ALA A 6 3.92 -29.59 4.13
C ALA A 6 3.58 -29.57 2.63
N GLU A 7 3.08 -30.68 2.07
CA GLU A 7 2.71 -30.76 0.66
C GLU A 7 1.50 -29.87 0.32
N MET A 8 0.61 -29.59 1.29
CA MET A 8 -0.54 -28.68 1.09
C MET A 8 -0.11 -27.25 0.76
N PHE A 9 1.08 -26.88 1.18
CA PHE A 9 1.58 -25.50 1.04
C PHE A 9 2.68 -25.37 -0.02
N LEU A 10 2.97 -26.46 -0.74
CA LEU A 10 3.86 -26.40 -1.90
C LEU A 10 3.21 -25.58 -3.02
N GLY A 11 3.92 -24.59 -3.51
CA GLY A 11 3.44 -23.75 -4.62
C GLY A 11 2.53 -22.60 -4.21
N ILE A 12 2.39 -22.29 -2.91
CA ILE A 12 1.70 -21.07 -2.49
C ILE A 12 2.38 -19.85 -3.10
N THR A 13 1.60 -19.06 -3.83
CA THR A 13 2.01 -17.76 -4.34
C THR A 13 1.29 -16.66 -3.56
N TYR A 14 2.02 -15.64 -3.15
CA TYR A 14 1.44 -14.47 -2.54
C TYR A 14 1.11 -13.42 -3.61
N PRO A 15 -0.03 -12.73 -3.49
CA PRO A 15 -0.37 -11.66 -4.42
C PRO A 15 0.66 -10.55 -4.38
N THR A 16 0.87 -9.91 -5.53
CA THR A 16 1.75 -8.76 -5.68
C THR A 16 0.97 -7.58 -6.23
N THR A 17 1.37 -6.37 -5.88
CA THR A 17 0.84 -5.14 -6.48
C THR A 17 1.94 -4.10 -6.56
N SER A 18 1.76 -3.07 -7.38
CA SER A 18 2.63 -1.90 -7.38
C SER A 18 1.83 -0.63 -7.05
N VAL A 19 2.47 0.27 -6.33
CA VAL A 19 1.90 1.54 -5.88
C VAL A 19 2.80 2.67 -6.34
N PRO A 20 2.30 3.60 -7.18
CA PRO A 20 3.03 4.80 -7.51
C PRO A 20 3.13 5.71 -6.27
N PHE A 21 4.32 6.25 -6.03
CA PHE A 21 4.65 7.01 -4.83
C PHE A 21 5.41 8.29 -5.24
N TYR A 22 4.81 9.44 -4.98
CA TYR A 22 5.36 10.73 -5.37
C TYR A 22 6.03 11.43 -4.19
N THR A 23 7.29 11.83 -4.40
CA THR A 23 8.11 12.40 -3.32
C THR A 23 8.11 13.93 -3.27
N ASN A 24 7.46 14.61 -4.22
CA ASN A 24 7.42 16.07 -4.27
C ASN A 24 6.02 16.62 -4.01
N PRO A 25 5.69 16.99 -2.75
CA PRO A 25 4.38 17.55 -2.41
C PRO A 25 4.11 18.91 -3.06
N GLY A 26 5.16 19.67 -3.43
CA GLY A 26 4.99 20.94 -4.12
C GLY A 26 4.36 20.79 -5.49
N ILE A 27 4.73 19.74 -6.23
CA ILE A 27 4.10 19.41 -7.53
C ILE A 27 2.63 19.05 -7.33
N ALA A 28 2.30 18.25 -6.33
CA ALA A 28 0.91 17.87 -6.04
C ALA A 28 0.06 19.09 -5.68
N TYR A 29 0.59 20.01 -4.87
CA TYR A 29 -0.07 21.27 -4.54
C TYR A 29 -0.30 22.14 -5.77
N GLU A 30 0.72 22.35 -6.61
CA GLU A 30 0.63 23.13 -7.84
C GLU A 30 -0.40 22.54 -8.80
N PHE A 31 -0.47 21.21 -8.93
CA PHE A 31 -1.47 20.50 -9.72
C PHE A 31 -2.89 20.79 -9.23
N THR A 32 -3.11 20.80 -7.91
CA THR A 32 -4.41 21.14 -7.31
C THR A 32 -4.82 22.58 -7.61
N GLN A 33 -3.87 23.52 -7.61
CA GLN A 33 -4.16 24.92 -7.99
C GLN A 33 -4.57 25.03 -9.46
N LEU A 34 -3.87 24.32 -10.35
CA LEU A 34 -4.21 24.27 -11.77
C LEU A 34 -5.59 23.65 -12.02
N GLU A 35 -6.00 22.66 -11.23
CA GLU A 35 -7.37 22.12 -11.29
C GLU A 35 -8.43 23.17 -10.91
N ALA A 36 -8.20 23.95 -9.85
CA ALA A 36 -9.10 25.03 -9.45
C ALA A 36 -9.18 26.13 -10.52
N ASP A 37 -8.05 26.47 -11.14
CA ASP A 37 -7.99 27.45 -12.23
C ASP A 37 -8.75 26.95 -13.47
N LEU A 38 -8.59 25.65 -13.82
CA LEU A 38 -9.31 25.02 -14.93
C LEU A 38 -10.83 25.06 -14.70
N HIS A 39 -11.29 24.68 -13.52
CA HIS A 39 -12.70 24.76 -13.16
C HIS A 39 -13.24 26.22 -13.25
N THR A 40 -12.40 27.19 -12.94
CA THR A 40 -12.78 28.61 -13.03
C THR A 40 -12.86 29.09 -14.47
N ALA A 41 -11.93 28.67 -15.34
CA ALA A 41 -11.94 28.98 -16.78
C ALA A 41 -13.17 28.38 -17.46
N ILE A 42 -13.46 27.10 -17.21
CA ILE A 42 -14.65 26.38 -17.74
C ILE A 42 -15.93 27.13 -17.34
N ARG A 43 -16.06 27.50 -16.05
CA ARG A 43 -17.27 28.21 -15.56
C ARG A 43 -17.47 29.59 -16.21
N LYS A 44 -16.36 30.23 -16.63
CA LYS A 44 -16.40 31.52 -17.33
C LYS A 44 -16.59 31.39 -18.85
N GLY A 45 -16.45 30.18 -19.40
CA GLY A 45 -16.43 29.92 -20.83
C GLY A 45 -15.20 30.50 -21.53
N ASP A 46 -14.06 30.59 -20.83
CA ASP A 46 -12.79 31.14 -21.36
C ASP A 46 -11.94 30.01 -21.94
N GLU A 47 -12.22 29.67 -23.19
CA GLU A 47 -11.52 28.60 -23.92
C GLU A 47 -9.99 28.85 -24.03
N ALA A 48 -9.56 30.09 -24.07
CA ALA A 48 -8.13 30.39 -24.15
C ALA A 48 -7.45 30.12 -22.81
N ALA A 49 -8.09 30.45 -21.68
CA ALA A 49 -7.60 30.15 -20.36
C ALA A 49 -7.63 28.63 -20.10
N GLU A 50 -8.67 27.91 -20.53
CA GLU A 50 -8.76 26.44 -20.42
C GLU A 50 -7.55 25.77 -21.07
N LYS A 51 -7.28 26.06 -22.34
CA LYS A 51 -6.13 25.51 -23.09
C LYS A 51 -4.79 25.84 -22.44
N ALA A 52 -4.64 27.06 -21.91
CA ALA A 52 -3.41 27.49 -21.26
C ALA A 52 -3.16 26.69 -19.93
N VAL A 53 -4.22 26.44 -19.16
CA VAL A 53 -4.14 25.66 -17.93
C VAL A 53 -3.89 24.18 -18.24
N GLU A 54 -4.56 23.60 -19.22
CA GLU A 54 -4.34 22.22 -19.64
C GLU A 54 -2.88 21.98 -20.10
N ALA A 55 -2.31 22.91 -20.88
CA ALA A 55 -0.92 22.83 -21.28
C ALA A 55 0.04 22.84 -20.08
N LYS A 56 -0.22 23.69 -19.08
CA LYS A 56 0.58 23.72 -17.83
C LYS A 56 0.42 22.45 -17.03
N LYS A 57 -0.80 21.88 -16.94
CA LYS A 57 -1.04 20.59 -16.27
C LYS A 57 -0.26 19.46 -16.92
N GLU A 58 -0.22 19.43 -18.26
CA GLU A 58 0.55 18.43 -19.01
C GLU A 58 2.05 18.55 -18.74
N GLU A 59 2.60 19.77 -18.73
CA GLU A 59 3.99 20.03 -18.39
C GLU A 59 4.30 19.60 -16.96
N LEU A 60 3.44 19.95 -16.01
CA LEU A 60 3.61 19.59 -14.60
C LEU A 60 3.50 18.06 -14.39
N ALA A 61 2.61 17.39 -15.09
CA ALA A 61 2.49 15.93 -15.06
C ALA A 61 3.78 15.24 -15.56
N LYS A 62 4.38 15.75 -16.66
CA LYS A 62 5.67 15.25 -17.14
C LYS A 62 6.78 15.45 -16.09
N LYS A 63 6.82 16.61 -15.45
CA LYS A 63 7.78 16.91 -14.39
C LYS A 63 7.55 16.02 -13.14
N ALA A 64 6.33 15.63 -12.86
CA ALA A 64 6.00 14.75 -11.74
C ALA A 64 6.61 13.36 -11.89
N GLU A 65 6.81 12.86 -13.13
CA GLU A 65 7.43 11.55 -13.37
C GLU A 65 8.87 11.47 -12.86
N ASP A 66 9.61 12.57 -12.78
CA ASP A 66 10.97 12.63 -12.21
C ASP A 66 10.97 12.35 -10.69
N PHE A 67 9.81 12.44 -10.05
CA PHE A 67 9.62 12.24 -8.61
C PHE A 67 8.72 11.05 -8.31
N ARG A 68 8.38 10.24 -9.33
CA ARG A 68 7.53 9.07 -9.21
C ARG A 68 8.37 7.83 -8.96
N TYR A 69 8.30 7.32 -7.75
CA TYR A 69 8.83 6.00 -7.38
C TYR A 69 7.74 4.94 -7.54
N GLU A 70 8.12 3.70 -7.68
CA GLU A 70 7.19 2.58 -7.75
C GLU A 70 7.53 1.57 -6.66
N PHE A 71 6.60 1.40 -5.71
CA PHE A 71 6.70 0.45 -4.62
C PHE A 71 6.07 -0.85 -5.04
N HIS A 72 6.87 -1.89 -5.19
CA HIS A 72 6.38 -3.24 -5.45
C HIS A 72 6.16 -3.96 -4.13
N LEU A 73 4.92 -4.32 -3.87
CA LEU A 73 4.48 -4.95 -2.64
C LEU A 73 4.14 -6.42 -2.89
N ARG A 74 4.40 -7.26 -1.88
CA ARG A 74 4.06 -8.68 -1.90
C ARG A 74 3.35 -9.06 -0.62
N GLY A 75 2.24 -9.78 -0.74
CA GLY A 75 1.52 -10.37 0.39
C GLY A 75 2.40 -11.29 1.22
N GLN A 76 2.09 -11.43 2.50
CA GLN A 76 2.93 -12.15 3.46
C GLN A 76 2.14 -13.24 4.20
N SER A 77 2.85 -14.29 4.64
CA SER A 77 2.26 -15.32 5.49
C SER A 77 1.79 -14.76 6.83
N ARG A 78 0.89 -15.51 7.48
CA ARG A 78 0.45 -15.18 8.83
C ARG A 78 1.62 -15.17 9.83
N ASP A 79 2.52 -16.15 9.71
CA ASP A 79 3.67 -16.30 10.63
C ASP A 79 4.62 -15.12 10.52
N ASN A 80 4.92 -14.65 9.28
CA ASN A 80 5.75 -13.47 9.07
C ASN A 80 5.12 -12.22 9.72
N ARG A 81 3.80 -12.06 9.61
CA ARG A 81 3.09 -10.94 10.25
C ARG A 81 3.08 -11.06 11.78
N GLN A 82 2.92 -12.29 12.31
CA GLN A 82 2.97 -12.52 13.76
C GLN A 82 4.37 -12.27 14.33
N ALA A 83 5.43 -12.55 13.58
CA ALA A 83 6.80 -12.25 13.99
C ALA A 83 7.02 -10.74 14.23
N ILE A 84 6.37 -9.86 13.43
CA ILE A 84 6.41 -8.41 13.67
C ILE A 84 5.77 -8.08 15.02
N HIS A 85 4.58 -8.60 15.31
CA HIS A 85 3.91 -8.35 16.61
C HIS A 85 4.77 -8.80 17.80
N SER A 86 5.43 -9.96 17.66
CA SER A 86 6.32 -10.47 18.72
C SER A 86 7.52 -9.55 18.93
N LYS A 87 8.16 -9.12 17.84
CA LYS A 87 9.32 -8.20 17.88
C LYS A 87 8.96 -6.84 18.50
N VAL A 88 7.81 -6.29 18.12
CA VAL A 88 7.34 -5.01 18.68
C VAL A 88 7.03 -5.15 20.18
N ARG A 89 6.36 -6.24 20.59
CA ARG A 89 6.03 -6.48 21.99
C ARG A 89 7.25 -6.72 22.84
N GLU A 90 8.29 -7.35 22.30
CA GLU A 90 9.56 -7.55 22.98
C GLU A 90 10.29 -6.22 23.21
N ALA A 91 10.31 -5.34 22.19
CA ALA A 91 10.96 -4.03 22.27
C ALA A 91 10.16 -3.00 23.09
N HIS A 92 8.84 -3.12 23.04
CA HIS A 92 7.87 -2.21 23.70
C HIS A 92 6.83 -3.06 24.44
N PRO A 93 7.13 -3.55 25.66
CA PRO A 93 6.16 -4.27 26.49
C PRO A 93 4.91 -3.41 26.74
N ALA A 94 3.74 -4.05 26.77
CA ALA A 94 2.49 -3.34 27.06
C ALA A 94 2.52 -2.74 28.46
N GLU A 95 2.20 -1.46 28.54
CA GLU A 95 2.00 -0.75 29.80
C GLU A 95 0.50 -0.60 30.07
N HIS A 96 0.09 -0.74 31.32
CA HIS A 96 -1.29 -0.59 31.72
C HIS A 96 -1.43 0.58 32.69
N ASP A 97 -2.53 1.35 32.57
CA ASP A 97 -2.89 2.37 33.52
C ASP A 97 -3.42 1.74 34.85
N PHE A 98 -3.72 2.57 35.82
CA PHE A 98 -4.22 2.11 37.11
C PHE A 98 -5.59 1.41 37.06
N LEU A 99 -6.28 1.45 35.93
CA LEU A 99 -7.53 0.73 35.64
C LEU A 99 -7.29 -0.55 34.82
N GLY A 100 -6.03 -0.89 34.53
CA GLY A 100 -5.66 -2.05 33.73
C GLY A 100 -5.90 -1.89 32.22
N ARG A 101 -6.06 -0.65 31.72
CA ARG A 101 -6.22 -0.37 30.29
C ARG A 101 -4.86 -0.16 29.65
N ASP A 102 -4.70 -0.63 28.41
CA ASP A 102 -3.48 -0.41 27.64
C ASP A 102 -3.19 1.08 27.46
N VAL A 103 -1.96 1.47 27.75
CA VAL A 103 -1.47 2.83 27.49
C VAL A 103 -0.98 2.90 26.04
N PRO A 104 -1.48 3.85 25.22
CA PRO A 104 -1.00 4.03 23.85
C PRO A 104 0.51 4.27 23.81
N ASN A 105 1.21 3.57 22.94
CA ASN A 105 2.66 3.68 22.78
C ASN A 105 3.02 4.03 21.33
N ALA A 106 3.17 5.31 21.04
CA ALA A 106 3.49 5.80 19.70
C ALA A 106 4.80 5.21 19.13
N ALA A 107 5.78 4.89 19.98
CA ALA A 107 7.02 4.27 19.52
C ALA A 107 6.80 2.81 19.07
N ALA A 108 5.92 2.09 19.76
CA ALA A 108 5.50 0.74 19.36
C ALA A 108 4.74 0.76 18.04
N ASP A 109 3.80 1.71 17.89
CA ASP A 109 3.01 1.88 16.67
C ASP A 109 3.90 2.23 15.48
N ASP A 110 4.86 3.12 15.67
CA ASP A 110 5.80 3.53 14.62
C ASP A 110 6.74 2.37 14.22
N MET A 111 7.27 1.62 15.20
CA MET A 111 8.06 0.42 14.93
C MET A 111 7.25 -0.64 14.18
N TYR A 112 6.00 -0.86 14.59
CA TYR A 112 5.10 -1.80 13.92
C TYR A 112 4.88 -1.42 12.45
N ALA A 113 4.61 -0.16 12.18
CA ALA A 113 4.41 0.35 10.84
C ALA A 113 5.68 0.21 9.98
N ASN A 114 6.87 0.56 10.52
CA ASN A 114 8.13 0.44 9.80
C ASN A 114 8.48 -1.01 9.45
N LEU A 115 8.31 -1.94 10.40
CA LEU A 115 8.51 -3.37 10.18
C LEU A 115 7.51 -3.95 9.18
N THR A 116 6.25 -3.50 9.25
CA THR A 116 5.22 -3.92 8.30
C THR A 116 5.58 -3.51 6.88
N TRP A 117 5.94 -2.26 6.65
CA TRP A 117 6.39 -1.81 5.34
C TRP A 117 7.61 -2.60 4.86
N SER A 118 8.64 -2.74 5.70
CA SER A 118 9.84 -3.51 5.36
C SER A 118 9.54 -4.96 4.97
N LEU A 119 8.54 -5.59 5.61
CA LEU A 119 8.12 -6.95 5.30
C LEU A 119 7.38 -7.05 3.96
N PHE A 120 6.52 -6.07 3.64
CA PHE A 120 5.66 -6.13 2.46
C PHE A 120 6.31 -5.55 1.21
N ILE A 121 7.26 -4.61 1.32
CA ILE A 121 7.93 -4.01 0.17
C ILE A 121 9.03 -4.94 -0.33
N GLU A 122 8.82 -5.52 -1.50
CA GLU A 122 9.80 -6.37 -2.16
C GLU A 122 10.92 -5.54 -2.80
N LYS A 123 10.53 -4.43 -3.45
CA LYS A 123 11.48 -3.49 -4.07
C LYS A 123 10.85 -2.11 -4.26
N VAL A 124 11.71 -1.11 -4.37
CA VAL A 124 11.35 0.25 -4.78
C VAL A 124 12.13 0.57 -6.05
N VAL A 125 11.43 1.03 -7.07
CA VAL A 125 12.03 1.45 -8.34
C VAL A 125 11.99 2.97 -8.45
N ARG A 126 13.13 3.58 -8.75
CA ARG A 126 13.26 5.02 -8.98
C ARG A 126 12.87 5.39 -10.41
N PRO A 127 12.58 6.67 -10.69
CA PRO A 127 12.29 7.17 -12.04
C PRO A 127 13.40 6.84 -13.08
N ASP A 128 14.64 6.81 -12.66
CA ASP A 128 15.80 6.47 -13.50
C ASP A 128 16.04 4.97 -13.68
N GLY A 129 15.14 4.12 -13.13
CA GLY A 129 15.23 2.66 -13.19
C GLY A 129 16.11 2.03 -12.13
N ALA A 130 16.76 2.79 -11.24
CA ALA A 130 17.51 2.23 -10.12
C ALA A 130 16.56 1.50 -9.14
N ILE A 131 17.01 0.35 -8.63
CA ILE A 131 16.20 -0.54 -7.81
C ILE A 131 16.81 -0.69 -6.42
N MET A 132 16.00 -0.50 -5.39
CA MET A 132 16.28 -0.87 -4.01
C MET A 132 15.47 -2.14 -3.70
N VAL A 133 16.13 -3.22 -3.32
CA VAL A 133 15.48 -4.50 -2.98
C VAL A 133 15.36 -4.62 -1.47
N ALA A 134 14.19 -5.06 -0.99
CA ALA A 134 13.92 -5.37 0.40
C ALA A 134 14.45 -4.31 1.40
N PRO A 135 13.92 -3.08 1.36
CA PRO A 135 14.39 -2.02 2.24
C PRO A 135 14.21 -2.42 3.71
N ASP A 136 15.24 -2.16 4.52
CA ASP A 136 15.20 -2.46 5.95
C ASP A 136 14.35 -1.45 6.74
N GLU A 137 14.12 -1.75 8.02
CA GLU A 137 13.33 -0.92 8.93
C GLU A 137 13.86 0.52 9.00
N ALA A 138 15.19 0.71 9.03
CA ALA A 138 15.80 2.04 9.13
C ALA A 138 15.56 2.87 7.86
N THR A 139 15.68 2.24 6.69
CA THR A 139 15.36 2.86 5.40
C THR A 139 13.88 3.23 5.32
N ILE A 140 12.98 2.35 5.72
CA ILE A 140 11.53 2.61 5.75
C ILE A 140 11.20 3.78 6.69
N LYS A 141 11.82 3.84 7.86
CA LYS A 141 11.65 4.96 8.80
C LYS A 141 12.02 6.30 8.15
N VAL A 142 13.10 6.35 7.38
CA VAL A 142 13.50 7.56 6.66
C VAL A 142 12.48 7.91 5.57
N ILE A 143 12.01 6.92 4.81
CA ILE A 143 10.99 7.12 3.76
C ILE A 143 9.72 7.69 4.39
N ARG A 144 9.15 7.01 5.39
CA ARG A 144 7.91 7.42 6.06
C ARG A 144 8.04 8.79 6.74
N GLY A 145 9.19 9.09 7.34
CA GLY A 145 9.43 10.37 8.02
C GLY A 145 9.53 11.57 7.08
N ASN A 146 9.73 11.37 5.77
CA ASN A 146 9.87 12.44 4.78
C ASN A 146 8.79 12.42 3.70
N ALA A 147 7.94 11.41 3.67
CA ALA A 147 6.89 11.27 2.68
C ALA A 147 5.65 12.09 3.04
N PRO A 148 4.89 12.56 2.03
CA PRO A 148 3.56 13.12 2.27
C PRO A 148 2.61 12.07 2.85
N ASP A 149 1.74 12.48 3.78
CA ASP A 149 0.77 11.58 4.44
C ASP A 149 -0.12 10.82 3.44
N SER A 150 -0.53 11.48 2.36
CA SER A 150 -1.33 10.84 1.30
C SER A 150 -0.62 9.70 0.61
N GLU A 151 0.70 9.78 0.46
CA GLU A 151 1.50 8.73 -0.15
C GLU A 151 1.71 7.56 0.83
N ILE A 152 1.89 7.87 2.11
CA ILE A 152 1.92 6.86 3.18
C ILE A 152 0.61 6.08 3.20
N GLU A 153 -0.53 6.77 3.19
CA GLU A 153 -1.85 6.15 3.22
C GLU A 153 -2.10 5.21 2.03
N LYS A 154 -1.64 5.57 0.82
CA LYS A 154 -1.75 4.69 -0.36
C LYS A 154 -1.06 3.35 -0.15
N VAL A 155 0.17 3.36 0.38
CA VAL A 155 0.93 2.14 0.63
C VAL A 155 0.26 1.32 1.74
N GLU A 156 -0.21 1.96 2.80
CA GLU A 156 -0.91 1.29 3.91
C GLU A 156 -2.22 0.65 3.45
N MET A 157 -2.99 1.34 2.60
CA MET A 157 -4.21 0.77 1.99
C MET A 157 -3.88 -0.44 1.11
N ALA A 158 -2.82 -0.37 0.31
CA ALA A 158 -2.40 -1.49 -0.52
C ALA A 158 -1.97 -2.70 0.33
N ILE A 159 -1.22 -2.48 1.42
CA ILE A 159 -0.84 -3.54 2.37
C ILE A 159 -2.08 -4.16 3.02
N ARG A 160 -3.03 -3.35 3.45
CA ARG A 160 -4.31 -3.80 4.04
C ARG A 160 -5.12 -4.62 3.04
N GLY A 161 -5.15 -4.17 1.78
CA GLY A 161 -5.86 -4.83 0.69
C GLY A 161 -5.42 -6.27 0.44
N PHE A 162 -4.18 -6.66 0.76
CA PHE A 162 -3.77 -8.07 0.65
C PHE A 162 -4.56 -9.00 1.57
N SER A 163 -4.85 -8.57 2.79
CA SER A 163 -5.61 -9.39 3.74
C SER A 163 -7.08 -9.45 3.39
N GLU A 164 -7.67 -8.34 2.97
CA GLU A 164 -9.08 -8.23 2.61
C GLU A 164 -9.36 -8.90 1.26
N GLY A 165 -8.50 -8.69 0.26
CA GLY A 165 -8.66 -9.28 -1.07
C GLY A 165 -8.55 -10.80 -1.07
N VAL A 166 -7.63 -11.38 -0.30
CA VAL A 166 -7.52 -12.84 -0.17
C VAL A 166 -8.76 -13.43 0.48
N LYS A 167 -9.28 -12.81 1.56
CA LYS A 167 -10.50 -13.25 2.23
C LYS A 167 -11.70 -13.21 1.28
N GLY A 168 -11.93 -12.07 0.62
CA GLY A 168 -13.04 -11.91 -0.32
C GLY A 168 -12.96 -12.87 -1.51
N GLY A 169 -11.75 -13.12 -2.03
CA GLY A 169 -11.52 -14.08 -3.12
C GLY A 169 -11.88 -15.51 -2.75
N PHE A 170 -11.54 -15.96 -1.54
CA PHE A 170 -11.95 -17.29 -1.07
C PHE A 170 -13.46 -17.41 -0.84
N GLU A 171 -14.11 -16.36 -0.35
CA GLU A 171 -15.58 -16.32 -0.21
C GLU A 171 -16.28 -16.44 -1.57
N LEU A 172 -15.78 -15.73 -2.60
CA LEU A 172 -16.30 -15.82 -3.96
C LEU A 172 -16.09 -17.21 -4.59
N LEU A 173 -14.89 -17.79 -4.41
CA LEU A 173 -14.60 -19.15 -4.90
C LEU A 173 -15.50 -20.20 -4.25
N ALA A 174 -15.79 -20.08 -2.95
CA ALA A 174 -16.70 -20.98 -2.25
C ALA A 174 -18.12 -20.87 -2.79
N GLN A 175 -18.62 -19.64 -3.04
CA GLN A 175 -19.94 -19.42 -3.63
C GLN A 175 -20.06 -20.01 -5.04
N GLU A 176 -19.03 -19.86 -5.87
CA GLU A 176 -19.02 -20.42 -7.23
C GLU A 176 -18.97 -21.95 -7.22
N HIS A 177 -18.22 -22.55 -6.31
CA HIS A 177 -18.20 -24.00 -6.12
C HIS A 177 -19.57 -24.55 -5.70
N ASP A 178 -20.24 -23.91 -4.76
CA ASP A 178 -21.58 -24.30 -4.32
C ASP A 178 -22.60 -24.15 -5.45
N PHE A 179 -22.51 -23.12 -6.29
CA PHE A 179 -23.34 -22.94 -7.47
C PHE A 179 -23.13 -24.09 -8.49
N LEU A 180 -21.88 -24.41 -8.80
CA LEU A 180 -21.54 -25.49 -9.76
C LEU A 180 -21.96 -26.86 -9.23
N SER A 181 -21.83 -27.11 -7.93
CA SER A 181 -22.24 -28.38 -7.33
C SER A 181 -23.76 -28.55 -7.29
N SER A 182 -24.53 -27.48 -7.14
CA SER A 182 -25.98 -27.47 -7.19
C SER A 182 -26.59 -27.56 -8.59
N ALA A 183 -25.79 -27.20 -9.62
CA ALA A 183 -26.20 -27.21 -11.02
C ALA A 183 -25.97 -28.57 -11.73
N SER A 184 -25.38 -29.57 -11.07
CA SER A 184 -25.24 -30.92 -11.65
C SER A 184 -26.61 -31.61 -11.66
N PRO A 185 -27.21 -31.91 -12.82
CA PRO A 185 -28.43 -32.65 -12.88
C PRO A 185 -28.19 -34.11 -12.41
N GLU A 186 -29.03 -34.56 -11.53
CA GLU A 186 -29.11 -36.01 -11.24
C GLU A 186 -29.25 -36.79 -12.55
N ALA A 187 -28.27 -37.64 -12.81
CA ALA A 187 -28.31 -38.60 -13.90
C ALA A 187 -28.84 -39.97 -13.40
#